data_c082d1a14b02b4f430c0e9c69b58fa8e
#
_entry.id   c082d1a14b02b4f430c0e9c69b58fa8e
#
_cell.length_a   1.000
_cell.length_b   1.000
_cell.length_c   1.000
_cell.angle_alpha   90.00
_cell.angle_beta   90.00
_cell.angle_gamma   90.00
#
_symmetry.space_group_name_H-M   'P 1'
#
loop_
_entity.id
_entity.type
_entity.pdbx_description
1 polymer ?
#
loop_
_entity_poly.entity_id
_entity_poly.type
_entity_poly.pdbx_seq_one_letter_code
_entity_poly.pdbx_strand_id
1 'polypeptide(L)'
;MLFSIVANKINPIELQRKKDEYLIIDVRESDELEQGVIEGAIHMPLGELIRKVRQGQLNDFKGKKICTYCSGGYRGNLAADELNNHGFDAVTIDGGYLAWKDKTIEKK
;
A
#
# COMPACT_ATOMS: atom_id res chain seq x y z
N MET A 1 -5.49 13.61 -22.29
CA MET A 1 -6.01 13.51 -20.95
C MET A 1 -4.94 13.07 -19.96
N LEU A 2 -4.84 13.77 -18.87
CA LEU A 2 -3.83 13.44 -17.86
C LEU A 2 -4.51 12.80 -16.67
N PHE A 3 -3.93 11.70 -16.23
CA PHE A 3 -4.35 11.06 -14.99
C PHE A 3 -3.45 11.52 -13.88
N SER A 4 -3.96 11.49 -12.68
CA SER A 4 -3.10 11.64 -11.53
C SER A 4 -2.14 10.48 -11.52
N ILE A 5 -0.86 10.77 -11.53
CA ILE A 5 0.16 9.73 -11.52
C ILE A 5 0.88 9.68 -10.19
N VAL A 6 0.41 10.45 -9.22
CA VAL A 6 1.02 10.48 -7.90
C VAL A 6 -0.07 10.21 -6.89
N ALA A 7 -0.02 9.06 -6.27
CA ALA A 7 -0.96 8.71 -5.22
C ALA A 7 -0.69 9.57 -3.99
N ASN A 8 -1.73 9.80 -3.21
CA ASN A 8 -1.57 10.44 -1.91
C ASN A 8 -0.77 9.53 -1.00
N LYS A 9 0.03 10.13 -0.14
CA LYS A 9 0.85 9.41 0.80
C LYS A 9 0.36 9.63 2.21
N ILE A 10 0.49 8.61 3.03
CA ILE A 10 0.13 8.71 4.43
C ILE A 10 1.40 8.57 5.27
N ASN A 11 1.51 9.42 6.27
CA ASN A 11 2.63 9.37 7.20
C ASN A 11 2.55 8.09 8.03
N PRO A 12 3.67 7.38 8.27
CA PRO A 12 3.63 6.13 9.03
C PRO A 12 3.00 6.25 10.42
N ILE A 13 3.24 7.36 11.11
CA ILE A 13 2.65 7.54 12.44
C ILE A 13 1.14 7.68 12.33
N GLU A 14 0.68 8.42 11.34
CA GLU A 14 -0.76 8.57 11.13
C GLU A 14 -1.40 7.23 10.80
N LEU A 15 -0.76 6.45 9.93
CA LEU A 15 -1.29 5.13 9.61
C LEU A 15 -1.36 4.24 10.84
N GLN A 16 -0.34 4.30 11.68
CA GLN A 16 -0.33 3.49 12.90
C GLN A 16 -1.54 3.79 13.77
N ARG A 17 -1.90 5.08 13.88
CA ARG A 17 -3.05 5.48 14.67
C ARG A 17 -4.37 5.08 14.04
N LYS A 18 -4.42 4.98 12.70
CA LYS A 18 -5.64 4.72 11.94
C LYS A 18 -5.64 3.37 11.27
N LYS A 19 -4.79 2.47 11.72
CA LYS A 19 -4.53 1.21 11.02
C LYS A 19 -5.82 0.44 10.73
N ASP A 20 -6.75 0.44 11.67
CA ASP A 20 -7.98 -0.31 11.53
C ASP A 20 -8.91 0.25 10.46
N GLU A 21 -8.65 1.48 9.98
CA GLU A 21 -9.47 2.09 8.93
C GLU A 21 -9.02 1.68 7.54
N TYR A 22 -7.89 0.98 7.41
CA TYR A 22 -7.30 0.68 6.11
C TYR A 22 -7.17 -0.81 5.88
N LEU A 23 -7.40 -1.19 4.63
CA LEU A 23 -6.97 -2.48 4.12
C LEU A 23 -5.54 -2.29 3.63
N ILE A 24 -4.58 -2.91 4.30
CA ILE A 24 -3.17 -2.69 4.00
C ILE A 24 -2.67 -3.80 3.09
N ILE A 25 -2.01 -3.43 2.00
CA ILE A 25 -1.50 -4.37 1.03
C ILE A 25 0.01 -4.19 0.87
N ASP A 26 0.75 -5.25 1.12
CA ASP A 26 2.20 -5.31 0.93
C ASP A 26 2.47 -5.77 -0.50
N VAL A 27 3.06 -4.89 -1.31
CA VAL A 27 3.29 -5.21 -2.72
C VAL A 27 4.73 -5.62 -3.02
N ARG A 28 5.49 -5.96 -1.97
CA ARG A 28 6.86 -6.46 -2.13
C ARG A 28 6.86 -7.91 -2.62
N GLU A 29 8.03 -8.37 -3.06
CA GLU A 29 8.18 -9.77 -3.41
C GLU A 29 8.35 -10.61 -2.15
N SER A 30 8.14 -11.92 -2.29
CA SER A 30 8.08 -12.81 -1.12
C SER A 30 9.37 -12.81 -0.30
N ASP A 31 10.51 -12.73 -0.95
CA ASP A 31 11.78 -12.77 -0.22
C ASP A 31 12.02 -11.52 0.61
N GLU A 32 11.36 -10.42 0.28
CA GLU A 32 11.51 -9.19 1.06
C GLU A 32 10.77 -9.25 2.39
N LEU A 33 9.81 -10.14 2.51
CA LEU A 33 8.98 -10.24 3.72
C LEU A 33 9.77 -10.73 4.92
N GLU A 34 10.93 -11.34 4.70
CA GLU A 34 11.79 -11.78 5.78
C GLU A 34 12.30 -10.62 6.63
N GLN A 35 12.27 -9.42 6.07
CA GLN A 35 12.70 -8.23 6.80
C GLN A 35 11.66 -7.72 7.77
N GLY A 36 10.48 -8.33 7.75
CA GLY A 36 9.37 -7.92 8.60
C GLY A 36 8.19 -7.49 7.75
N VAL A 37 7.02 -7.46 8.36
CA VAL A 37 5.77 -7.08 7.69
C VAL A 37 4.96 -6.21 8.64
N ILE A 38 3.99 -5.48 8.08
CA ILE A 38 2.99 -4.81 8.90
C ILE A 38 1.92 -5.84 9.24
N GLU A 39 1.67 -6.02 10.52
CA GLU A 39 0.71 -7.03 10.97
C GLU A 39 -0.66 -6.76 10.35
N GLY A 40 -1.28 -7.81 9.83
CA GLY A 40 -2.60 -7.70 9.22
C GLY A 40 -2.58 -7.33 7.74
N ALA A 41 -1.40 -7.05 7.17
CA ALA A 41 -1.31 -6.70 5.75
C ALA A 41 -1.55 -7.94 4.88
N ILE A 42 -2.20 -7.71 3.76
CA ILE A 42 -2.36 -8.73 2.73
C ILE A 42 -1.15 -8.68 1.82
N HIS A 43 -0.53 -9.81 1.55
CA HIS A 43 0.60 -9.86 0.63
C HIS A 43 0.10 -10.03 -0.80
N MET A 44 0.38 -9.07 -1.65
CA MET A 44 0.01 -9.14 -3.06
C MET A 44 1.07 -8.39 -3.85
N PRO A 45 2.07 -9.10 -4.37
CA PRO A 45 3.16 -8.44 -5.12
C PRO A 45 2.62 -7.53 -6.22
N LEU A 46 3.39 -6.49 -6.53
CA LEU A 46 2.93 -5.44 -7.45
C LEU A 46 2.38 -6.00 -8.76
N GLY A 47 3.11 -6.93 -9.39
CA GLY A 47 2.66 -7.49 -10.66
C GLY A 47 1.33 -8.20 -10.56
N GLU A 48 1.13 -8.93 -9.48
CA GLU A 48 -0.14 -9.62 -9.24
C GLU A 48 -1.26 -8.61 -9.00
N LEU A 49 -0.99 -7.58 -8.22
CA LEU A 49 -2.01 -6.56 -7.94
C LEU A 49 -2.45 -5.87 -9.24
N ILE A 50 -1.49 -5.47 -10.06
CA ILE A 50 -1.81 -4.79 -11.32
C ILE A 50 -2.67 -5.69 -12.21
N ARG A 51 -2.28 -6.95 -12.33
CA ARG A 51 -3.04 -7.89 -13.15
C ARG A 51 -4.46 -8.06 -12.63
N LYS A 52 -4.60 -8.23 -11.33
CA LYS A 52 -5.93 -8.46 -10.75
C LYS A 52 -6.82 -7.23 -10.86
N VAL A 53 -6.25 -6.03 -10.68
CA VAL A 53 -7.02 -4.81 -10.85
C VAL A 53 -7.56 -4.72 -12.27
N ARG A 54 -6.70 -4.97 -13.25
CA ARG A 54 -7.08 -4.84 -14.66
C ARG A 54 -8.09 -5.89 -15.09
N GLN A 55 -8.10 -7.03 -14.42
CA GLN A 55 -9.02 -8.10 -14.72
C GLN A 55 -10.31 -8.04 -13.89
N GLY A 56 -10.47 -6.99 -13.09
CA GLY A 56 -11.67 -6.83 -12.27
C GLY A 56 -11.78 -7.81 -11.12
N GLN A 57 -10.66 -8.34 -10.65
CA GLN A 57 -10.67 -9.40 -9.65
C GLN A 57 -10.57 -8.88 -8.21
N LEU A 58 -10.48 -7.56 -8.02
CA LEU A 58 -10.40 -6.97 -6.69
C LEU A 58 -11.63 -6.15 -6.35
N ASN A 59 -12.76 -6.42 -7.00
CA ASN A 59 -13.95 -5.60 -6.79
C ASN A 59 -14.45 -5.63 -5.34
N ASP A 60 -14.14 -6.67 -4.59
CA ASP A 60 -14.51 -6.73 -3.17
C ASP A 60 -13.82 -5.66 -2.35
N PHE A 61 -12.73 -5.09 -2.87
CA PHE A 61 -12.00 -4.04 -2.17
C PHE A 61 -12.57 -2.65 -2.45
N LYS A 62 -13.51 -2.53 -3.36
CA LYS A 62 -14.11 -1.23 -3.66
C LYS A 62 -14.91 -0.75 -2.46
N GLY A 63 -14.86 0.55 -2.23
CA GLY A 63 -15.52 1.12 -1.06
C GLY A 63 -14.68 1.06 0.21
N LYS A 64 -13.54 0.39 0.19
CA LYS A 64 -12.64 0.34 1.33
C LYS A 64 -11.52 1.33 1.13
N LYS A 65 -10.98 1.83 2.25
CA LYS A 65 -9.76 2.63 2.20
C LYS A 65 -8.57 1.67 2.13
N ILE A 66 -7.73 1.83 1.12
CA ILE A 66 -6.61 0.93 0.88
C ILE A 66 -5.31 1.67 1.11
N CYS A 67 -4.35 1.01 1.74
CA CYS A 67 -3.01 1.56 1.89
C CYS A 67 -2.01 0.52 1.39
N THR A 68 -1.25 0.88 0.36
CA THR A 68 -0.23 -0.01 -0.20
C THR A 68 1.14 0.36 0.35
N TYR A 69 2.07 -0.59 0.34
CA TYR A 69 3.45 -0.27 0.67
C TYR A 69 4.43 -1.26 0.05
N CYS A 70 5.64 -0.76 -0.18
CA CYS A 70 6.79 -1.58 -0.53
C CYS A 70 7.93 -1.20 0.42
N SER A 71 9.17 -1.48 0.06
CA SER A 71 10.27 -1.18 0.96
C SER A 71 10.54 0.32 1.07
N GLY A 72 10.72 1.01 -0.07
CA GLY A 72 11.09 2.44 -0.06
C GLY A 72 10.01 3.39 -0.52
N GLY A 73 8.93 2.88 -1.11
CA GLY A 73 7.82 3.71 -1.53
C GLY A 73 7.47 3.67 -3.01
N TYR A 74 8.40 3.34 -3.88
CA TYR A 74 8.17 3.44 -5.32
C TYR A 74 7.09 2.47 -5.81
N ARG A 75 7.24 1.20 -5.50
CA ARG A 75 6.26 0.18 -5.94
C ARG A 75 4.91 0.39 -5.26
N GLY A 76 4.93 0.80 -3.99
CA GLY A 76 3.69 1.12 -3.29
C GLY A 76 2.94 2.25 -3.96
N ASN A 77 3.68 3.27 -4.41
CA ASN A 77 3.07 4.38 -5.13
C ASN A 77 2.46 3.92 -6.45
N LEU A 78 3.17 3.07 -7.20
CA LEU A 78 2.64 2.54 -8.46
C LEU A 78 1.36 1.74 -8.21
N ALA A 79 1.34 0.94 -7.14
CA ALA A 79 0.17 0.14 -6.82
C ALA A 79 -1.04 1.03 -6.49
N ALA A 80 -0.82 2.06 -5.68
CA ALA A 80 -1.90 2.96 -5.31
C ALA A 80 -2.42 3.72 -6.54
N ASP A 81 -1.53 4.16 -7.42
CA ASP A 81 -1.95 4.83 -8.66
C ASP A 81 -2.80 3.89 -9.51
N GLU A 82 -2.37 2.64 -9.66
CA GLU A 82 -3.13 1.67 -10.45
C GLU A 82 -4.53 1.48 -9.86
N LEU A 83 -4.60 1.34 -8.54
CA LEU A 83 -5.88 1.18 -7.87
C LEU A 83 -6.78 2.40 -8.09
N ASN A 84 -6.23 3.60 -7.87
CA ASN A 84 -7.02 4.81 -7.99
C ASN A 84 -7.52 5.02 -9.42
N ASN A 85 -6.70 4.65 -10.41
CA ASN A 85 -7.11 4.77 -11.81
C ASN A 85 -8.22 3.81 -12.19
N HIS A 86 -8.51 2.83 -11.34
CA HIS A 86 -9.57 1.85 -11.57
C HIS A 86 -10.72 1.98 -10.57
N GLY A 87 -10.82 3.14 -9.92
CA GLY A 87 -11.98 3.42 -9.07
C GLY A 87 -11.87 2.99 -7.62
N PHE A 88 -10.68 2.64 -7.17
CA PHE A 88 -10.44 2.34 -5.76
C PHE A 88 -9.98 3.59 -5.03
N ASP A 89 -9.98 3.53 -3.71
CA ASP A 89 -9.54 4.62 -2.84
C ASP A 89 -8.26 4.19 -2.13
N ALA A 90 -7.11 4.55 -2.69
CA ALA A 90 -5.83 4.06 -2.21
C ALA A 90 -4.84 5.18 -1.92
N VAL A 91 -4.08 4.99 -0.83
CA VAL A 91 -2.92 5.81 -0.49
C VAL A 91 -1.74 4.86 -0.35
N THR A 92 -0.54 5.42 -0.24
CA THR A 92 0.65 4.61 -0.01
C THR A 92 1.43 5.17 1.18
N ILE A 93 2.20 4.33 1.86
CA ILE A 93 2.99 4.78 3.00
C ILE A 93 4.14 5.64 2.50
N ASP A 94 4.24 6.86 3.03
CA ASP A 94 5.35 7.75 2.71
C ASP A 94 6.64 7.11 3.23
N GLY A 95 7.58 6.83 2.32
CA GLY A 95 8.83 6.18 2.66
C GLY A 95 8.76 4.66 2.82
N GLY A 96 7.59 4.06 2.62
CA GLY A 96 7.44 2.62 2.62
C GLY A 96 7.68 1.94 3.96
N TYR A 97 7.98 0.64 3.89
CA TYR A 97 8.18 -0.16 5.09
C TYR A 97 9.36 0.34 5.93
N LEU A 98 10.41 0.84 5.27
CA LEU A 98 11.57 1.33 6.02
C LEU A 98 11.18 2.49 6.93
N ALA A 99 10.38 3.42 6.41
CA ALA A 99 9.90 4.54 7.23
C ALA A 99 8.94 4.06 8.32
N TRP A 100 8.08 3.11 8.00
CA TRP A 100 7.16 2.54 8.98
C TRP A 100 7.93 1.92 10.13
N LYS A 101 8.94 1.12 9.81
CA LYS A 101 9.72 0.42 10.80
C LYS A 101 10.45 1.39 11.73
N ASP A 102 11.08 2.40 11.15
CA ASP A 102 11.83 3.37 11.93
C ASP A 102 10.93 4.18 12.85
N LYS A 103 9.78 4.62 12.33
CA LYS A 103 8.87 5.44 13.13
C LYS A 103 8.26 4.66 14.27
N THR A 104 7.92 3.39 14.04
CA THR A 104 7.34 2.61 15.12
C THR A 104 8.36 2.29 16.20
N ILE A 105 9.62 2.11 15.84
CA ILE A 105 10.67 1.92 16.83
C ILE A 105 10.87 3.17 17.66
N GLU A 106 10.85 4.33 17.03
CA GLU A 106 11.06 5.59 17.73
C GLU A 106 9.97 5.90 18.75
N LYS A 107 8.81 5.30 18.59
CA LYS A 107 7.71 5.55 19.52
C LYS A 107 7.88 4.86 20.85
N LYS A 108 8.85 4.02 20.96
CA LYS A 108 9.15 3.41 22.24
C LYS A 108 9.86 4.40 23.13
#